data_532e26f9fea9da4cdf81f15c15e84380
#
_entry.id   532e26f9fea9da4cdf81f15c15e84380
#
_cell.length_a   1.000
_cell.length_b   1.000
_cell.length_c   1.000
_cell.angle_alpha   90.00
_cell.angle_beta   90.00
_cell.angle_gamma   90.00
#
_symmetry.space_group_name_H-M   'P 1'
#
loop_
_entity.id
_entity.type
_entity.pdbx_description
1 polymer ?
#
loop_
_entity_poly.entity_id
_entity_poly.type
_entity_poly.pdbx_seq_one_letter_code
_entity_poly.pdbx_strand_id
1 'polypeptide(L)'
;MPKLFLCVDPGGSQTKIIYQLTRDKKPRYLLMPPEVEQIKEDNLKRYLEKESSMSNPSAIRQAYLEVKERTFVVGYFASKFDPEDRLQEIKYENALYKTLAAVGVIAESSKLNPKKISLQLAILLPWNEYEDREKFYNKLKEYLSSFVFRDRSYSVELDKFICRPEGGGLAAIHTRKKGKEWQQDKKLGILMFGHRNITALCFEYGELTGDSPLIGFSKFLDNVIDRTSGLDRDRIASAIFKGLESKRTESYSSSYDASHTDYPQWSSLDAIEKLANAKDRDLRALEIREVSDAIDIATEEYWATVSKWLAKIFPSDLDSVVISGGASRFLEPDLEKHFNCEHDYRTKSGYSSSYLRTGEYRRLKYDRHFTPIVWGAGFAEEIKEILALEGEKETENSLSYRLVDAYGLFDLLISKNQSKAKKRVSQSTKQEGVAS
;
A
#
# COMPACT_ATOMS: atom_id res chain seq x y z
N MET A 1 -11.84 30.05 4.27
CA MET A 1 -10.74 29.36 3.56
C MET A 1 -11.26 28.04 3.03
N PRO A 2 -10.97 27.64 1.77
CA PRO A 2 -11.29 26.33 1.29
C PRO A 2 -10.54 25.29 2.11
N LYS A 3 -11.27 24.29 2.64
CA LYS A 3 -10.65 23.18 3.36
C LYS A 3 -10.34 22.06 2.39
N LEU A 4 -9.11 21.59 2.43
CA LEU A 4 -8.64 20.40 1.72
C LEU A 4 -8.48 19.27 2.75
N PHE A 5 -9.23 18.20 2.56
CA PHE A 5 -9.02 16.92 3.26
C PHE A 5 -8.13 16.05 2.39
N LEU A 6 -7.05 15.57 2.92
CA LEU A 6 -6.03 14.87 2.16
C LEU A 6 -5.54 13.64 2.94
N CYS A 7 -5.50 12.49 2.29
CA CYS A 7 -4.80 11.31 2.77
C CYS A 7 -3.68 10.97 1.79
N VAL A 8 -2.49 10.72 2.30
CA VAL A 8 -1.31 10.34 1.51
C VAL A 8 -0.77 9.00 2.00
N ASP A 9 -0.68 8.04 1.10
CA ASP A 9 0.12 6.82 1.24
C ASP A 9 1.35 6.96 0.33
N PRO A 10 2.52 7.31 0.88
CA PRO A 10 3.73 7.53 0.10
C PRO A 10 4.43 6.21 -0.27
N GLY A 11 3.69 5.26 -0.86
CA GLY A 11 4.17 3.92 -1.18
C GLY A 11 5.43 3.88 -2.05
N GLY A 12 6.21 2.78 -1.95
CA GLY A 12 7.45 2.59 -2.69
C GLY A 12 7.27 2.31 -4.18
N SER A 13 6.12 1.76 -4.60
CA SER A 13 5.79 1.59 -6.03
C SER A 13 4.91 2.70 -6.58
N GLN A 14 4.18 3.40 -5.74
CA GLN A 14 3.28 4.48 -6.13
C GLN A 14 2.87 5.29 -4.90
N THR A 15 2.83 6.60 -5.02
CA THR A 15 2.20 7.49 -4.04
C THR A 15 0.71 7.55 -4.34
N LYS A 16 -0.10 7.09 -3.39
CA LYS A 16 -1.56 7.07 -3.49
C LYS A 16 -2.14 8.19 -2.63
N ILE A 17 -3.02 8.96 -3.22
CA ILE A 17 -3.57 10.15 -2.61
C ILE A 17 -5.09 10.10 -2.75
N ILE A 18 -5.80 10.30 -1.63
CA ILE A 18 -7.25 10.49 -1.63
C ILE A 18 -7.52 11.86 -1.03
N TYR A 19 -8.35 12.64 -1.72
CA TYR A 19 -8.63 14.01 -1.28
C TYR A 19 -10.08 14.42 -1.55
N GLN A 20 -10.53 15.41 -0.80
CA GLN A 20 -11.83 16.05 -0.99
C GLN A 20 -11.74 17.52 -0.58
N LEU A 21 -12.31 18.38 -1.40
CA LEU A 21 -12.54 19.77 -1.02
C LEU A 21 -13.89 19.91 -0.31
N THR A 22 -14.05 20.89 0.55
CA THR A 22 -15.33 21.14 1.25
C THR A 22 -16.53 21.24 0.30
N ARG A 23 -16.30 21.70 -0.94
CA ARG A 23 -17.34 21.85 -1.98
C ARG A 23 -17.66 20.56 -2.73
N ASP A 24 -16.82 19.54 -2.62
CA ASP A 24 -16.97 18.29 -3.37
C ASP A 24 -17.95 17.36 -2.65
N LYS A 25 -18.83 16.71 -3.41
CA LYS A 25 -19.79 15.73 -2.87
C LYS A 25 -19.14 14.38 -2.57
N LYS A 26 -18.14 13.99 -3.38
CA LYS A 26 -17.42 12.72 -3.27
C LYS A 26 -15.91 12.98 -3.19
N PRO A 27 -15.14 12.10 -2.54
CA PRO A 27 -13.69 12.15 -2.60
C PRO A 27 -13.18 11.83 -4.01
N ARG A 28 -11.97 12.26 -4.27
CA ARG A 28 -11.22 12.00 -5.51
C ARG A 28 -9.89 11.34 -5.14
N TYR A 29 -9.26 10.74 -6.12
CA TYR A 29 -7.92 10.18 -5.96
C TYR A 29 -6.93 10.80 -6.94
N LEU A 30 -5.65 10.66 -6.60
CA LEU A 30 -4.52 11.06 -7.41
C LEU A 30 -3.41 10.03 -7.22
N LEU A 31 -2.79 9.59 -8.29
CA LEU A 31 -1.68 8.65 -8.28
C LEU A 31 -0.44 9.32 -8.85
N MET A 32 0.67 9.22 -8.14
CA MET A 32 1.96 9.71 -8.62
C MET A 32 3.00 8.59 -8.52
N PRO A 33 3.92 8.47 -9.47
CA PRO A 33 5.11 7.65 -9.31
C PRO A 33 5.85 7.97 -8.00
N PRO A 34 6.60 7.02 -7.42
CA PRO A 34 7.19 7.19 -6.09
C PRO A 34 8.43 8.08 -6.06
N GLU A 35 8.99 8.43 -7.21
CA GLU A 35 10.28 9.10 -7.36
C GLU A 35 10.24 10.53 -6.81
N VAL A 36 11.32 10.90 -6.14
CA VAL A 36 11.64 12.25 -5.69
C VAL A 36 13.12 12.47 -5.94
N GLU A 37 13.50 13.51 -6.66
CA GLU A 37 14.89 13.80 -6.93
C GLU A 37 15.21 15.26 -6.60
N GLN A 38 16.33 15.48 -5.88
CA GLN A 38 16.85 16.82 -5.64
C GLN A 38 17.72 17.23 -6.82
N ILE A 39 17.39 18.35 -7.45
CA ILE A 39 18.12 18.86 -8.61
C ILE A 39 18.62 20.28 -8.39
N LYS A 40 19.65 20.67 -9.15
CA LYS A 40 20.10 22.06 -9.17
C LYS A 40 19.08 22.92 -9.93
N GLU A 41 18.78 24.10 -9.43
CA GLU A 41 17.85 25.06 -10.03
C GLU A 41 18.20 25.37 -11.49
N ASP A 42 19.47 25.52 -11.83
CA ASP A 42 19.92 25.78 -13.20
C ASP A 42 19.61 24.59 -14.15
N ASN A 43 19.68 23.36 -13.65
CA ASN A 43 19.32 22.18 -14.45
C ASN A 43 17.82 22.15 -14.72
N LEU A 44 17.00 22.50 -13.70
CA LEU A 44 15.56 22.64 -13.87
C LEU A 44 15.24 23.71 -14.92
N LYS A 45 15.82 24.91 -14.82
CA LYS A 45 15.57 26.01 -15.75
C LYS A 45 15.88 25.61 -17.19
N ARG A 46 17.08 25.04 -17.43
CA ARG A 46 17.47 24.54 -18.76
C ARG A 46 16.49 23.51 -19.31
N TYR A 47 16.00 22.62 -18.46
CA TYR A 47 15.04 21.61 -18.88
C TYR A 47 13.69 22.25 -19.26
N LEU A 48 13.17 23.16 -18.42
CA LEU A 48 11.91 23.86 -18.65
C LEU A 48 11.96 24.74 -19.91
N GLU A 49 13.06 25.46 -20.16
CA GLU A 49 13.27 26.23 -21.37
C GLU A 49 13.20 25.36 -22.62
N LYS A 50 13.80 24.18 -22.59
CA LYS A 50 13.80 23.24 -23.70
C LYS A 50 12.42 22.64 -23.98
N GLU A 51 11.62 22.35 -22.92
CA GLU A 51 10.25 21.82 -23.05
C GLU A 51 9.19 22.89 -23.35
N SER A 52 9.38 24.13 -22.93
CA SER A 52 8.37 25.22 -23.04
C SER A 52 7.99 25.53 -24.49
N SER A 53 8.82 25.14 -25.44
CA SER A 53 8.53 25.32 -26.89
C SER A 53 7.47 24.34 -27.42
N MET A 54 7.08 23.30 -26.68
CA MET A 54 6.29 22.20 -27.25
C MET A 54 4.94 21.95 -26.51
N SER A 55 4.79 22.25 -25.23
CA SER A 55 3.54 21.98 -24.49
C SER A 55 3.49 22.69 -23.12
N ASN A 56 2.29 22.90 -22.59
CA ASN A 56 2.07 23.30 -21.20
C ASN A 56 1.60 22.09 -20.40
N PRO A 57 2.50 21.29 -19.80
CA PRO A 57 2.15 20.06 -19.15
C PRO A 57 1.33 20.30 -17.86
N SER A 58 0.44 19.37 -17.56
CA SER A 58 -0.36 19.43 -16.33
C SER A 58 0.53 19.37 -15.08
N ALA A 59 0.05 19.91 -13.97
CA ALA A 59 0.78 19.97 -12.70
C ALA A 59 1.29 18.59 -12.22
N ILE A 60 0.53 17.53 -12.45
CA ILE A 60 0.95 16.17 -12.09
C ILE A 60 2.10 15.63 -12.96
N ARG A 61 2.12 16.04 -14.25
CA ARG A 61 3.16 15.60 -15.19
C ARG A 61 4.47 16.35 -15.04
N GLN A 62 4.44 17.55 -14.43
CA GLN A 62 5.58 18.42 -14.24
C GLN A 62 5.60 18.98 -12.81
N ALA A 63 5.54 18.10 -11.83
CA ALA A 63 5.56 18.49 -10.43
C ALA A 63 7.00 18.79 -9.98
N TYR A 64 7.30 20.06 -9.71
CA TYR A 64 8.52 20.50 -9.07
C TYR A 64 8.22 21.50 -7.96
N LEU A 65 9.05 21.52 -6.97
CA LEU A 65 8.89 22.37 -5.80
C LEU A 65 10.24 22.86 -5.26
N GLU A 66 10.20 24.02 -4.64
CA GLU A 66 11.34 24.57 -3.91
C GLU A 66 10.93 24.75 -2.44
N VAL A 67 11.77 24.27 -1.54
CA VAL A 67 11.62 24.43 -0.10
C VAL A 67 12.99 24.53 0.56
N LYS A 68 13.17 25.54 1.41
CA LYS A 68 14.46 25.79 2.07
C LYS A 68 15.63 25.87 1.07
N GLU A 69 15.46 26.64 0.01
CA GLU A 69 16.48 26.85 -1.04
C GLU A 69 16.95 25.56 -1.76
N ARG A 70 16.16 24.51 -1.67
CA ARG A 70 16.39 23.23 -2.37
C ARG A 70 15.26 22.95 -3.33
N THR A 71 15.63 22.56 -4.54
CA THR A 71 14.69 22.24 -5.61
C THR A 71 14.53 20.74 -5.74
N PHE A 72 13.29 20.29 -5.81
CA PHE A 72 12.91 18.88 -5.96
C PHE A 72 11.96 18.70 -7.14
N VAL A 73 12.14 17.63 -7.86
CA VAL A 73 11.18 17.10 -8.83
C VAL A 73 10.50 15.86 -8.25
N VAL A 74 9.22 15.67 -8.55
CA VAL A 74 8.42 14.62 -7.90
C VAL A 74 7.57 13.86 -8.91
N GLY A 75 7.43 12.56 -8.73
CA GLY A 75 6.58 11.69 -9.53
C GLY A 75 6.99 11.63 -11.00
N TYR A 76 6.04 11.74 -11.92
CA TYR A 76 6.30 11.68 -13.36
C TYR A 76 7.42 12.61 -13.85
N PHE A 77 7.63 13.71 -13.17
CA PHE A 77 8.70 14.61 -13.54
C PHE A 77 10.07 14.13 -13.05
N ALA A 78 10.11 13.56 -11.85
CA ALA A 78 11.33 12.97 -11.31
C ALA A 78 11.84 11.80 -12.15
N SER A 79 10.94 10.95 -12.67
CA SER A 79 11.32 9.81 -13.53
C SER A 79 12.11 10.21 -14.79
N LYS A 80 12.08 11.49 -15.17
CA LYS A 80 12.86 12.01 -16.32
C LYS A 80 14.32 12.35 -15.99
N PHE A 81 14.69 12.33 -14.70
CA PHE A 81 16.01 12.70 -14.22
C PHE A 81 16.83 11.49 -13.75
N ASP A 82 16.44 10.29 -14.19
CA ASP A 82 17.09 9.02 -13.83
C ASP A 82 17.29 8.88 -12.31
N PRO A 83 16.19 8.90 -11.54
CA PRO A 83 16.27 8.89 -10.10
C PRO A 83 16.87 7.57 -9.60
N GLU A 84 17.75 7.65 -8.61
CA GLU A 84 18.29 6.48 -7.96
C GLU A 84 17.18 5.64 -7.29
N ASP A 85 17.34 4.31 -7.30
CA ASP A 85 16.46 3.40 -6.57
C ASP A 85 16.68 3.55 -5.06
N ARG A 86 15.82 4.30 -4.40
CA ARG A 86 15.95 4.67 -2.97
C ARG A 86 15.17 3.74 -2.04
N LEU A 87 15.07 2.48 -2.37
CA LEU A 87 14.34 1.49 -1.55
C LEU A 87 14.91 1.34 -0.13
N GLN A 88 16.17 1.68 0.08
CA GLN A 88 16.85 1.62 1.38
C GLN A 88 16.72 2.93 2.20
N GLU A 89 16.32 4.03 1.60
CA GLU A 89 16.20 5.32 2.29
C GLU A 89 14.98 5.36 3.22
N ILE A 90 15.06 6.23 4.23
CA ILE A 90 13.94 6.49 5.14
C ILE A 90 12.78 7.09 4.35
N LYS A 91 11.64 6.40 4.35
CA LYS A 91 10.46 6.74 3.54
C LYS A 91 9.88 8.11 3.92
N TYR A 92 9.94 8.48 5.20
CA TYR A 92 9.30 9.71 5.66
C TYR A 92 9.93 10.97 5.08
N GLU A 93 11.22 10.98 4.73
CA GLU A 93 11.85 12.17 4.14
C GLU A 93 11.28 12.49 2.75
N ASN A 94 11.17 11.49 1.90
CA ASN A 94 10.54 11.64 0.58
C ASN A 94 9.03 11.89 0.69
N ALA A 95 8.36 11.38 1.73
CA ALA A 95 6.95 11.63 1.99
C ALA A 95 6.62 13.12 2.22
N LEU A 96 7.57 13.90 2.74
CA LEU A 96 7.42 15.35 2.88
C LEU A 96 7.22 16.01 1.50
N TYR A 97 8.13 15.76 0.57
CA TYR A 97 8.08 16.36 -0.77
C TYR A 97 6.91 15.84 -1.61
N LYS A 98 6.57 14.55 -1.47
CA LYS A 98 5.37 13.95 -2.09
C LYS A 98 4.09 14.63 -1.60
N THR A 99 4.02 14.93 -0.30
CA THR A 99 2.86 15.63 0.30
C THR A 99 2.76 17.07 -0.20
N LEU A 100 3.87 17.82 -0.24
CA LEU A 100 3.89 19.18 -0.78
C LEU A 100 3.49 19.19 -2.26
N ALA A 101 4.02 18.27 -3.06
CA ALA A 101 3.68 18.13 -4.48
C ALA A 101 2.19 17.80 -4.66
N ALA A 102 1.63 16.88 -3.85
CA ALA A 102 0.21 16.57 -3.87
C ALA A 102 -0.66 17.80 -3.59
N VAL A 103 -0.32 18.57 -2.57
CA VAL A 103 -1.02 19.83 -2.26
C VAL A 103 -0.94 20.82 -3.42
N GLY A 104 0.24 20.99 -4.02
CA GLY A 104 0.43 21.88 -5.18
C GLY A 104 -0.38 21.44 -6.40
N VAL A 105 -0.32 20.15 -6.76
CA VAL A 105 -1.08 19.56 -7.89
C VAL A 105 -2.58 19.74 -7.69
N ILE A 106 -3.11 19.44 -6.50
CA ILE A 106 -4.53 19.56 -6.19
C ILE A 106 -4.96 21.04 -6.21
N ALA A 107 -4.14 21.92 -5.62
CA ALA A 107 -4.45 23.33 -5.56
C ALA A 107 -4.49 23.97 -6.96
N GLU A 108 -3.52 23.64 -7.83
CA GLU A 108 -3.48 24.15 -9.20
C GLU A 108 -4.63 23.62 -10.04
N SER A 109 -4.86 22.31 -10.04
CA SER A 109 -5.94 21.66 -10.81
C SER A 109 -7.33 22.10 -10.35
N SER A 110 -7.49 22.42 -9.06
CA SER A 110 -8.75 22.87 -8.47
C SER A 110 -8.90 24.41 -8.43
N LYS A 111 -7.90 25.14 -8.97
CA LYS A 111 -7.85 26.62 -8.99
C LYS A 111 -8.01 27.25 -7.60
N LEU A 112 -7.34 26.66 -6.60
CA LEU A 112 -7.36 27.21 -5.24
C LEU A 112 -6.40 28.39 -5.14
N ASN A 113 -6.72 29.33 -4.22
CA ASN A 113 -5.76 30.39 -3.90
C ASN A 113 -4.61 29.81 -3.05
N PRO A 114 -3.37 29.85 -3.52
CA PRO A 114 -2.23 29.20 -2.86
C PRO A 114 -1.92 29.77 -1.45
N LYS A 115 -2.40 30.97 -1.13
CA LYS A 115 -2.22 31.61 0.17
C LYS A 115 -3.42 31.50 1.13
N LYS A 116 -4.46 30.72 0.73
CA LYS A 116 -5.71 30.60 1.51
C LYS A 116 -6.20 29.14 1.55
N ILE A 117 -5.29 28.19 1.83
CA ILE A 117 -5.64 26.77 1.94
C ILE A 117 -5.55 26.36 3.41
N SER A 118 -6.63 25.76 3.94
CA SER A 118 -6.63 25.05 5.23
C SER A 118 -6.59 23.55 4.94
N LEU A 119 -5.55 22.87 5.41
CA LEU A 119 -5.29 21.46 5.16
C LEU A 119 -5.61 20.62 6.39
N GLN A 120 -6.38 19.56 6.19
CA GLN A 120 -6.49 18.44 7.12
C GLN A 120 -5.85 17.23 6.50
N LEU A 121 -4.77 16.77 7.08
CA LEU A 121 -3.91 15.72 6.51
C LEU A 121 -3.98 14.44 7.33
N ALA A 122 -4.11 13.32 6.64
CA ALA A 122 -3.83 11.99 7.14
C ALA A 122 -2.68 11.38 6.32
N ILE A 123 -1.76 10.65 6.98
CA ILE A 123 -0.62 10.02 6.32
C ILE A 123 -0.34 8.64 6.89
N LEU A 124 0.10 7.72 6.02
CA LEU A 124 0.57 6.40 6.37
C LEU A 124 2.10 6.36 6.34
N LEU A 125 2.71 5.83 7.38
CA LEU A 125 4.15 5.58 7.45
C LEU A 125 4.41 4.11 7.80
N PRO A 126 5.53 3.51 7.42
CA PRO A 126 5.93 2.19 7.94
C PRO A 126 5.96 2.21 9.47
N TRP A 127 5.70 1.06 10.10
CA TRP A 127 5.71 0.98 11.57
C TRP A 127 7.00 1.50 12.19
N ASN A 128 8.15 1.10 11.64
CA ASN A 128 9.47 1.47 12.17
C ASN A 128 9.80 2.97 11.97
N GLU A 129 9.06 3.68 11.11
CA GLU A 129 9.17 5.13 10.92
C GLU A 129 8.05 5.92 11.65
N TYR A 130 7.06 5.20 12.20
CA TYR A 130 5.92 5.80 12.87
C TYR A 130 6.29 6.50 14.19
N GLU A 131 7.36 6.08 14.84
CA GLU A 131 7.90 6.74 16.04
C GLU A 131 8.35 8.17 15.75
N ASP A 132 8.84 8.45 14.54
CA ASP A 132 9.27 9.77 14.09
C ASP A 132 8.12 10.68 13.62
N ARG A 133 6.86 10.29 13.79
CA ARG A 133 5.67 11.04 13.33
C ARG A 133 5.61 12.49 13.82
N GLU A 134 6.15 12.80 15.00
CA GLU A 134 6.18 14.16 15.53
C GLU A 134 7.25 15.02 14.84
N LYS A 135 8.41 14.44 14.56
CA LYS A 135 9.45 15.10 13.75
C LYS A 135 8.93 15.37 12.34
N PHE A 136 8.26 14.38 11.75
CA PHE A 136 7.60 14.54 10.46
C PHE A 136 6.58 15.67 10.47
N TYR A 137 5.68 15.69 11.47
CA TYR A 137 4.67 16.73 11.62
C TYR A 137 5.28 18.13 11.68
N ASN A 138 6.29 18.32 12.53
CA ASN A 138 6.91 19.62 12.71
C ASN A 138 7.59 20.11 11.42
N LYS A 139 8.34 19.23 10.74
CA LYS A 139 9.03 19.56 9.49
C LYS A 139 8.02 19.82 8.36
N LEU A 140 6.96 19.01 8.27
CA LEU A 140 5.91 19.23 7.29
C LEU A 140 5.16 20.54 7.52
N LYS A 141 4.80 20.85 8.76
CA LYS A 141 4.13 22.11 9.12
C LYS A 141 4.97 23.33 8.75
N GLU A 142 6.27 23.26 9.00
CA GLU A 142 7.23 24.30 8.61
C GLU A 142 7.24 24.43 7.07
N TYR A 143 7.37 23.36 6.32
CA TYR A 143 7.44 23.38 4.86
C TYR A 143 6.13 23.86 4.22
N LEU A 144 4.97 23.43 4.74
CA LEU A 144 3.66 23.89 4.29
C LEU A 144 3.44 25.40 4.50
N SER A 145 4.06 25.97 5.51
CA SER A 145 3.93 27.41 5.80
C SER A 145 4.52 28.29 4.68
N SER A 146 5.56 27.79 3.98
CA SER A 146 6.20 28.49 2.87
C SER A 146 6.95 27.52 1.97
N PHE A 147 6.44 27.32 0.75
CA PHE A 147 7.10 26.59 -0.33
C PHE A 147 6.69 27.16 -1.68
N VAL A 148 7.47 26.87 -2.70
CA VAL A 148 7.14 27.22 -4.09
C VAL A 148 6.76 25.92 -4.82
N PHE A 149 5.67 25.94 -5.56
CA PHE A 149 5.30 24.86 -6.47
C PHE A 149 5.02 25.44 -7.85
N ARG A 150 5.78 25.00 -8.85
CA ARG A 150 5.69 25.49 -10.24
C ARG A 150 5.65 27.02 -10.29
N ASP A 151 6.68 27.65 -9.75
CA ASP A 151 6.90 29.10 -9.71
C ASP A 151 5.84 29.92 -8.94
N ARG A 152 4.93 29.25 -8.22
CA ARG A 152 3.95 29.91 -7.37
C ARG A 152 4.24 29.67 -5.91
N SER A 153 4.26 30.75 -5.12
CA SER A 153 4.44 30.67 -3.67
C SER A 153 3.16 30.20 -2.97
N TYR A 154 3.31 29.18 -2.14
CA TYR A 154 2.24 28.62 -1.33
C TYR A 154 2.46 28.91 0.16
N SER A 155 1.35 29.13 0.85
CA SER A 155 1.28 29.18 2.32
C SER A 155 0.01 28.44 2.74
N VAL A 156 0.18 27.27 3.37
CA VAL A 156 -0.88 26.34 3.70
C VAL A 156 -0.95 26.16 5.20
N GLU A 157 -2.12 26.39 5.78
CA GLU A 157 -2.37 26.17 7.20
C GLU A 157 -2.71 24.69 7.45
N LEU A 158 -1.90 24.01 8.25
CA LEU A 158 -2.15 22.64 8.69
C LEU A 158 -3.08 22.64 9.91
N ASP A 159 -4.41 22.55 9.67
CA ASP A 159 -5.48 22.60 10.69
C ASP A 159 -5.55 21.29 11.51
N LYS A 160 -5.30 20.15 10.86
CA LYS A 160 -5.35 18.83 11.51
C LYS A 160 -4.36 17.87 10.89
N PHE A 161 -3.73 17.09 11.73
CA PHE A 161 -2.80 16.03 11.32
C PHE A 161 -3.15 14.69 11.97
N ILE A 162 -3.20 13.64 11.18
CA ILE A 162 -3.33 12.25 11.64
C ILE A 162 -2.23 11.44 10.96
N CYS A 163 -1.37 10.82 11.74
CA CYS A 163 -0.43 9.82 11.25
C CYS A 163 -0.86 8.44 11.76
N ARG A 164 -0.77 7.43 10.92
CA ARG A 164 -0.97 6.02 11.29
C ARG A 164 0.10 5.16 10.61
N PRO A 165 0.44 4.02 11.20
CA PRO A 165 1.26 3.04 10.50
C PRO A 165 0.50 2.50 9.28
N GLU A 166 1.24 2.02 8.26
CA GLU A 166 0.67 1.26 7.15
C GLU A 166 -0.17 0.11 7.69
N GLY A 167 -1.31 -0.18 7.08
CA GLY A 167 -2.33 -1.08 7.64
C GLY A 167 -3.30 -0.40 8.61
N GLY A 168 -3.01 0.83 9.07
CA GLY A 168 -3.87 1.55 9.99
C GLY A 168 -5.23 1.96 9.40
N GLY A 169 -5.30 2.14 8.10
CA GLY A 169 -6.57 2.35 7.39
C GLY A 169 -7.40 1.08 7.29
N LEU A 170 -6.75 -0.07 7.05
CA LEU A 170 -7.41 -1.39 7.10
C LEU A 170 -8.03 -1.65 8.48
N ALA A 171 -7.26 -1.41 9.53
CA ALA A 171 -7.74 -1.52 10.90
C ALA A 171 -8.97 -0.60 11.15
N ALA A 172 -8.95 0.63 10.61
CA ALA A 172 -10.07 1.56 10.74
C ALA A 172 -11.34 1.06 10.04
N ILE A 173 -11.24 0.52 8.81
CA ILE A 173 -12.37 -0.07 8.09
C ILE A 173 -12.90 -1.29 8.83
N HIS A 174 -12.02 -2.19 9.24
CA HIS A 174 -12.40 -3.40 9.98
C HIS A 174 -13.13 -3.04 11.28
N THR A 175 -12.59 -2.09 12.06
CA THR A 175 -13.22 -1.60 13.30
C THR A 175 -14.57 -0.94 13.03
N ARG A 176 -14.74 -0.21 11.92
CA ARG A 176 -16.03 0.36 11.52
C ARG A 176 -17.07 -0.72 11.24
N LYS A 177 -16.68 -1.83 10.59
CA LYS A 177 -17.58 -2.94 10.24
C LYS A 177 -17.90 -3.85 11.44
N LYS A 178 -16.94 -4.14 12.30
CA LYS A 178 -17.09 -5.06 13.45
C LYS A 178 -17.50 -4.38 14.76
N GLY A 179 -17.26 -3.09 14.91
CA GLY A 179 -17.45 -2.33 16.13
C GLY A 179 -16.17 -2.19 16.97
N LYS A 180 -16.10 -1.13 17.77
CA LYS A 180 -14.94 -0.86 18.64
C LYS A 180 -14.80 -1.86 19.77
N GLU A 181 -15.92 -2.32 20.33
CA GLU A 181 -15.98 -3.30 21.41
C GLU A 181 -15.32 -4.61 20.97
N TRP A 182 -15.62 -5.07 19.75
CA TRP A 182 -15.00 -6.26 19.19
C TRP A 182 -13.46 -6.16 19.20
N GLN A 183 -12.90 -5.01 18.81
CA GLN A 183 -11.44 -4.83 18.77
C GLN A 183 -10.79 -4.78 20.16
N GLN A 184 -11.55 -4.36 21.19
CA GLN A 184 -11.06 -4.32 22.57
C GLN A 184 -10.97 -5.71 23.22
N ASP A 185 -11.82 -6.64 22.77
CA ASP A 185 -11.94 -7.97 23.37
C ASP A 185 -11.21 -9.05 22.54
N LYS A 186 -10.62 -8.69 21.41
CA LYS A 186 -10.09 -9.62 20.42
C LYS A 186 -8.65 -9.33 20.03
N LYS A 187 -7.99 -10.37 19.52
CA LYS A 187 -6.67 -10.28 18.91
C LYS A 187 -6.80 -10.18 17.39
N LEU A 188 -6.38 -9.06 16.85
CA LEU A 188 -6.47 -8.74 15.42
C LEU A 188 -5.10 -8.55 14.82
N GLY A 189 -4.76 -9.36 13.81
CA GLY A 189 -3.62 -9.15 12.95
C GLY A 189 -3.98 -8.29 11.74
N ILE A 190 -3.13 -7.35 11.37
CA ILE A 190 -3.20 -6.62 10.10
C ILE A 190 -1.90 -6.85 9.35
N LEU A 191 -1.98 -7.29 8.10
CA LEU A 191 -0.85 -7.47 7.21
C LEU A 191 -1.00 -6.61 5.97
N MET A 192 -0.02 -5.74 5.75
CA MET A 192 0.06 -4.89 4.57
C MET A 192 1.30 -5.23 3.75
N PHE A 193 1.10 -5.89 2.61
CA PHE A 193 2.17 -6.30 1.71
C PHE A 193 2.49 -5.18 0.72
N GLY A 194 3.55 -4.43 1.02
CA GLY A 194 4.06 -3.36 0.17
C GLY A 194 5.15 -3.82 -0.81
N HIS A 195 5.59 -2.89 -1.65
CA HIS A 195 6.70 -3.13 -2.57
C HIS A 195 8.04 -3.17 -1.82
N ARG A 196 8.30 -2.19 -0.94
CA ARG A 196 9.56 -2.06 -0.18
C ARG A 196 9.56 -2.89 1.10
N ASN A 197 8.46 -2.89 1.83
CA ASN A 197 8.35 -3.53 3.14
C ASN A 197 7.00 -4.23 3.29
N ILE A 198 6.96 -5.19 4.22
CA ILE A 198 5.72 -5.74 4.74
C ILE A 198 5.50 -5.11 6.11
N THR A 199 4.31 -4.61 6.40
CA THR A 199 3.94 -4.12 7.72
C THR A 199 2.96 -5.08 8.38
N ALA A 200 3.26 -5.52 9.60
CA ALA A 200 2.34 -6.22 10.48
C ALA A 200 1.98 -5.34 11.66
N LEU A 201 0.70 -5.28 11.98
CA LEU A 201 0.17 -4.68 13.19
C LEU A 201 -0.59 -5.76 13.97
N CYS A 202 -0.36 -5.84 15.26
CA CYS A 202 -1.08 -6.73 16.15
C CYS A 202 -1.83 -5.90 17.20
N PHE A 203 -3.14 -6.06 17.23
CA PHE A 203 -3.99 -5.52 18.29
C PHE A 203 -4.32 -6.64 19.25
N GLU A 204 -3.92 -6.49 20.50
CA GLU A 204 -4.27 -7.40 21.58
C GLU A 204 -5.01 -6.61 22.68
N TYR A 205 -6.31 -6.85 22.82
CA TYR A 205 -7.13 -6.21 23.85
C TYR A 205 -7.01 -4.67 23.87
N GLY A 206 -6.88 -4.07 22.66
CA GLY A 206 -6.74 -2.62 22.48
C GLY A 206 -5.31 -2.09 22.48
N GLU A 207 -4.33 -2.87 22.87
CA GLU A 207 -2.92 -2.53 22.73
C GLU A 207 -2.45 -2.79 21.29
N LEU A 208 -1.55 -1.96 20.80
CA LEU A 208 -1.03 -2.03 19.44
C LEU A 208 0.48 -2.23 19.44
N THR A 209 0.91 -3.31 18.83
CA THR A 209 2.31 -3.59 18.49
C THR A 209 2.45 -3.75 16.98
N GLY A 210 3.68 -3.71 16.47
CA GLY A 210 3.91 -3.90 15.05
C GLY A 210 5.38 -4.04 14.67
N ASP A 211 5.59 -4.32 13.40
CA ASP A 211 6.92 -4.35 12.77
C ASP A 211 6.78 -4.09 11.26
N SER A 212 7.84 -3.60 10.63
CA SER A 212 7.84 -3.24 9.22
C SER A 212 9.21 -3.46 8.56
N PRO A 213 9.67 -4.72 8.45
CA PRO A 213 10.96 -5.03 7.84
C PRO A 213 10.99 -4.76 6.34
N LEU A 214 12.20 -4.54 5.80
CA LEU A 214 12.45 -4.33 4.37
C LEU A 214 12.45 -5.67 3.59
N ILE A 215 11.37 -6.43 3.74
CA ILE A 215 11.13 -7.69 3.05
C ILE A 215 9.90 -7.62 2.13
N GLY A 216 9.67 -6.46 1.52
CA GLY A 216 8.59 -6.27 0.56
C GLY A 216 8.82 -7.03 -0.75
N PHE A 217 7.89 -6.86 -1.69
CA PHE A 217 7.91 -7.59 -2.98
C PHE A 217 9.17 -7.32 -3.83
N SER A 218 9.81 -6.16 -3.64
CA SER A 218 11.10 -5.87 -4.30
C SER A 218 12.17 -6.90 -3.96
N LYS A 219 12.20 -7.40 -2.71
CA LYS A 219 13.16 -8.42 -2.29
C LYS A 219 12.95 -9.75 -3.02
N PHE A 220 11.70 -10.13 -3.27
CA PHE A 220 11.39 -11.28 -4.11
C PHE A 220 11.85 -11.06 -5.56
N LEU A 221 11.56 -9.88 -6.14
CA LEU A 221 11.98 -9.55 -7.50
C LEU A 221 13.50 -9.54 -7.66
N ASP A 222 14.23 -9.01 -6.67
CA ASP A 222 15.70 -9.05 -6.65
C ASP A 222 16.21 -10.49 -6.69
N ASN A 223 15.61 -11.38 -5.91
CA ASN A 223 15.98 -12.80 -5.90
C ASN A 223 15.73 -13.48 -7.26
N VAL A 224 14.70 -13.09 -8.01
CA VAL A 224 14.45 -13.59 -9.38
C VAL A 224 15.51 -13.02 -10.35
N ILE A 225 15.78 -11.71 -10.28
CA ILE A 225 16.73 -11.02 -11.16
C ILE A 225 18.15 -11.58 -10.98
N ASP A 226 18.58 -11.83 -9.75
CA ASP A 226 19.89 -12.37 -9.42
C ASP A 226 20.13 -13.78 -10.02
N ARG A 227 19.04 -14.48 -10.39
CA ARG A 227 19.06 -15.82 -11.00
C ARG A 227 18.83 -15.83 -12.50
N THR A 228 18.57 -14.68 -13.08
CA THR A 228 18.25 -14.52 -14.50
C THR A 228 19.14 -13.48 -15.16
N SER A 229 19.27 -13.53 -16.48
CA SER A 229 20.14 -12.60 -17.22
C SER A 229 19.34 -11.47 -17.85
N GLY A 230 19.61 -10.23 -17.43
CA GLY A 230 19.17 -9.01 -18.14
C GLY A 230 17.66 -8.73 -18.09
N LEU A 231 16.97 -9.22 -17.06
CA LEU A 231 15.55 -8.93 -16.88
C LEU A 231 15.35 -7.65 -16.07
N ASP A 232 14.35 -6.88 -16.49
CA ASP A 232 13.91 -5.67 -15.83
C ASP A 232 12.88 -6.00 -14.75
N ARG A 233 13.01 -5.33 -13.58
CA ARG A 233 12.15 -5.55 -12.40
C ARG A 233 10.66 -5.35 -12.70
N ASP A 234 10.31 -4.30 -13.42
CA ASP A 234 8.92 -3.97 -13.73
C ASP A 234 8.31 -4.95 -14.74
N ARG A 235 9.11 -5.41 -15.71
CA ARG A 235 8.70 -6.44 -16.66
C ARG A 235 8.39 -7.77 -15.97
N ILE A 236 9.26 -8.21 -15.05
CA ILE A 236 9.03 -9.44 -14.26
C ILE A 236 7.80 -9.29 -13.38
N ALA A 237 7.68 -8.21 -12.61
CA ALA A 237 6.52 -7.96 -11.77
C ALA A 237 5.22 -7.99 -12.57
N SER A 238 5.19 -7.31 -13.72
CA SER A 238 4.03 -7.29 -14.61
C SER A 238 3.67 -8.69 -15.14
N ALA A 239 4.68 -9.49 -15.52
CA ALA A 239 4.46 -10.85 -16.05
C ALA A 239 3.90 -11.79 -14.97
N ILE A 240 4.44 -11.73 -13.75
CA ILE A 240 3.99 -12.54 -12.60
C ILE A 240 2.52 -12.24 -12.28
N PHE A 241 2.15 -10.96 -12.14
CA PHE A 241 0.76 -10.61 -11.83
C PHE A 241 -0.21 -10.99 -12.95
N LYS A 242 0.16 -10.84 -14.22
CA LYS A 242 -0.65 -11.32 -15.36
C LYS A 242 -0.81 -12.83 -15.35
N GLY A 243 0.23 -13.56 -14.96
CA GLY A 243 0.16 -15.01 -14.83
C GLY A 243 -0.81 -15.46 -13.74
N LEU A 244 -0.79 -14.80 -12.58
CA LEU A 244 -1.75 -15.07 -11.51
C LEU A 244 -3.20 -14.77 -11.93
N GLU A 245 -3.44 -13.70 -12.67
CA GLU A 245 -4.76 -13.35 -13.20
C GLU A 245 -5.28 -14.39 -14.19
N SER A 246 -4.41 -14.89 -15.10
CA SER A 246 -4.78 -15.92 -16.07
C SER A 246 -5.25 -17.21 -15.40
N LYS A 247 -4.51 -17.70 -14.40
CA LYS A 247 -4.88 -18.90 -13.65
C LYS A 247 -6.26 -18.77 -12.99
N ARG A 248 -6.58 -17.62 -12.42
CA ARG A 248 -7.87 -17.38 -11.75
C ARG A 248 -9.04 -17.41 -12.73
N THR A 249 -8.86 -16.80 -13.89
CA THR A 249 -9.89 -16.80 -14.95
C THR A 249 -10.18 -18.24 -15.40
N GLU A 250 -9.17 -19.09 -15.50
CA GLU A 250 -9.32 -20.51 -15.83
C GLU A 250 -10.06 -21.29 -14.72
N SER A 251 -9.76 -21.01 -13.46
CA SER A 251 -10.43 -21.68 -12.32
C SER A 251 -11.92 -21.33 -12.23
N TYR A 252 -12.34 -20.13 -12.59
CA TYR A 252 -13.77 -19.76 -12.66
C TYR A 252 -14.52 -20.42 -13.81
N SER A 253 -13.82 -20.83 -14.87
CA SER A 253 -14.44 -21.44 -16.05
C SER A 253 -14.53 -22.98 -15.96
N SER A 254 -13.75 -23.61 -15.11
CA SER A 254 -13.78 -25.06 -14.89
C SER A 254 -14.46 -25.36 -13.56
N SER A 255 -15.62 -26.02 -13.61
CA SER A 255 -16.37 -26.53 -12.45
C SER A 255 -15.65 -27.68 -11.70
N TYR A 256 -14.38 -27.90 -11.95
CA TYR A 256 -13.55 -28.89 -11.27
C TYR A 256 -12.65 -28.17 -10.24
N ASP A 257 -12.70 -28.68 -9.06
CA ASP A 257 -11.97 -28.45 -7.83
C ASP A 257 -10.45 -28.18 -7.98
N ALA A 258 -10.09 -27.14 -8.74
CA ALA A 258 -8.75 -26.60 -8.74
C ALA A 258 -8.62 -25.79 -7.45
N SER A 259 -7.94 -26.37 -6.46
CA SER A 259 -7.61 -25.68 -5.22
C SER A 259 -7.00 -24.33 -5.55
N HIS A 260 -7.62 -23.24 -5.10
CA HIS A 260 -7.10 -21.86 -5.21
C HIS A 260 -5.73 -21.68 -4.53
N THR A 261 -5.16 -22.76 -4.03
CA THR A 261 -4.02 -22.80 -3.11
C THR A 261 -2.67 -23.06 -3.78
N ASP A 262 -2.60 -23.14 -5.12
CA ASP A 262 -1.33 -23.45 -5.78
C ASP A 262 -0.91 -22.34 -6.76
N TYR A 263 0.42 -22.20 -6.91
CA TYR A 263 0.99 -21.31 -7.92
C TYR A 263 0.72 -21.82 -9.34
N PRO A 264 0.68 -20.94 -10.36
CA PRO A 264 0.60 -21.38 -11.75
C PRO A 264 1.89 -22.08 -12.18
N GLN A 265 1.82 -22.88 -13.21
CA GLN A 265 3.00 -23.38 -13.90
C GLN A 265 3.56 -22.25 -14.77
N TRP A 266 4.55 -21.53 -14.26
CA TRP A 266 5.06 -20.27 -14.86
C TRP A 266 5.51 -20.45 -16.30
N SER A 267 6.20 -21.56 -16.62
CA SER A 267 6.70 -21.85 -17.98
C SER A 267 5.62 -21.99 -19.06
N SER A 268 4.37 -22.19 -18.67
CA SER A 268 3.23 -22.32 -19.61
C SER A 268 2.48 -21.01 -19.84
N LEU A 269 2.92 -19.91 -19.23
CA LEU A 269 2.21 -18.65 -19.28
C LEU A 269 2.78 -17.71 -20.37
N ASP A 270 1.91 -17.24 -21.25
CA ASP A 270 2.23 -16.25 -22.30
C ASP A 270 2.92 -15.00 -21.76
N ALA A 271 2.57 -14.58 -20.54
CA ALA A 271 3.22 -13.44 -19.89
C ALA A 271 4.71 -13.69 -19.58
N ILE A 272 5.08 -14.91 -19.20
CA ILE A 272 6.47 -15.32 -18.94
C ILE A 272 7.19 -15.57 -20.26
N GLU A 273 6.55 -16.20 -21.24
CA GLU A 273 7.12 -16.38 -22.58
C GLU A 273 7.56 -15.05 -23.23
N LYS A 274 6.83 -13.97 -22.97
CA LYS A 274 7.16 -12.62 -23.47
C LYS A 274 8.37 -11.98 -22.79
N LEU A 275 8.89 -12.53 -21.71
CA LEU A 275 10.13 -12.09 -21.08
C LEU A 275 11.37 -12.57 -21.84
N ALA A 276 11.27 -13.71 -22.52
CA ALA A 276 12.36 -14.30 -23.29
C ALA A 276 12.73 -13.40 -24.50
N ASN A 277 14.03 -13.13 -24.65
CA ASN A 277 14.56 -12.27 -25.70
C ASN A 277 15.13 -13.05 -26.90
N ALA A 278 15.49 -14.33 -26.73
CA ALA A 278 16.05 -15.16 -27.78
C ALA A 278 15.09 -15.33 -28.97
N LYS A 279 15.62 -15.21 -30.18
CA LYS A 279 14.88 -15.46 -31.44
C LYS A 279 14.88 -16.93 -31.83
N ASP A 280 15.96 -17.63 -31.46
CA ASP A 280 16.07 -19.08 -31.68
C ASP A 280 15.10 -19.82 -30.75
N ARG A 281 14.42 -20.84 -31.27
CA ARG A 281 13.36 -21.55 -30.56
C ARG A 281 13.88 -22.30 -29.33
N ASP A 282 15.04 -22.94 -29.46
CA ASP A 282 15.58 -23.78 -28.38
C ASP A 282 16.18 -22.91 -27.27
N LEU A 283 16.90 -21.85 -27.65
CA LEU A 283 17.38 -20.86 -26.68
C LEU A 283 16.24 -20.13 -25.98
N ARG A 284 15.18 -19.80 -26.70
CA ARG A 284 13.98 -19.20 -26.11
C ARG A 284 13.32 -20.11 -25.08
N ALA A 285 13.21 -21.41 -25.38
CA ALA A 285 12.66 -22.40 -24.45
C ALA A 285 13.52 -22.55 -23.20
N LEU A 286 14.86 -22.42 -23.32
CA LEU A 286 15.78 -22.40 -22.18
C LEU A 286 15.60 -21.16 -21.32
N GLU A 287 15.53 -19.96 -21.92
CA GLU A 287 15.27 -18.71 -21.20
C GLU A 287 13.94 -18.75 -20.42
N ILE A 288 12.86 -19.26 -21.03
CA ILE A 288 11.55 -19.41 -20.38
C ILE A 288 11.65 -20.32 -19.15
N ARG A 289 12.37 -21.44 -19.29
CA ARG A 289 12.60 -22.37 -18.17
C ARG A 289 13.43 -21.73 -17.08
N GLU A 290 14.51 -21.04 -17.40
CA GLU A 290 15.37 -20.33 -16.45
C GLU A 290 14.56 -19.31 -15.64
N VAL A 291 13.71 -18.51 -16.29
CA VAL A 291 12.83 -17.54 -15.60
C VAL A 291 11.82 -18.27 -14.73
N SER A 292 11.21 -19.34 -15.20
CA SER A 292 10.25 -20.14 -14.42
C SER A 292 10.88 -20.71 -13.15
N ASP A 293 12.02 -21.39 -13.30
CA ASP A 293 12.77 -21.99 -12.19
C ASP A 293 13.23 -20.91 -11.17
N ALA A 294 13.66 -19.74 -11.67
CA ALA A 294 14.05 -18.63 -10.84
C ALA A 294 12.87 -18.09 -10.01
N ILE A 295 11.66 -18.00 -10.59
CA ILE A 295 10.46 -17.59 -9.87
C ILE A 295 10.09 -18.61 -8.80
N ASP A 296 10.11 -19.91 -9.10
CA ASP A 296 9.77 -20.98 -8.15
C ASP A 296 10.74 -20.98 -6.96
N ILE A 297 12.03 -20.97 -7.20
CA ILE A 297 13.07 -20.93 -6.14
C ILE A 297 12.93 -19.65 -5.29
N ALA A 298 12.80 -18.49 -5.95
CA ALA A 298 12.64 -17.23 -5.25
C ALA A 298 11.35 -17.18 -4.41
N THR A 299 10.29 -17.84 -4.85
CA THR A 299 9.01 -17.94 -4.10
C THR A 299 9.20 -18.71 -2.81
N GLU A 300 9.85 -19.88 -2.86
CA GLU A 300 10.12 -20.70 -1.67
C GLU A 300 10.99 -19.95 -0.65
N GLU A 301 12.07 -19.31 -1.10
CA GLU A 301 12.98 -18.55 -0.23
C GLU A 301 12.29 -17.32 0.39
N TYR A 302 11.50 -16.63 -0.41
CA TYR A 302 10.74 -15.46 0.03
C TYR A 302 9.71 -15.85 1.07
N TRP A 303 8.94 -16.92 0.81
CA TRP A 303 7.98 -17.45 1.77
C TRP A 303 8.65 -17.91 3.06
N ALA A 304 9.76 -18.61 2.99
CA ALA A 304 10.53 -19.02 4.17
C ALA A 304 10.93 -17.82 5.04
N THR A 305 11.29 -16.68 4.41
CA THR A 305 11.61 -15.45 5.10
C THR A 305 10.37 -14.83 5.76
N VAL A 306 9.28 -14.71 5.00
CA VAL A 306 8.02 -14.12 5.45
C VAL A 306 7.39 -14.95 6.56
N SER A 307 7.27 -16.26 6.40
CA SER A 307 6.64 -17.15 7.39
C SER A 307 7.40 -17.18 8.71
N LYS A 308 8.74 -17.19 8.67
CA LYS A 308 9.58 -17.08 9.87
C LYS A 308 9.38 -15.76 10.61
N TRP A 309 9.16 -14.67 9.89
CA TRP A 309 8.87 -13.37 10.48
C TRP A 309 7.45 -13.33 11.06
N LEU A 310 6.44 -13.83 10.34
CA LEU A 310 5.05 -13.91 10.82
C LEU A 310 4.94 -14.67 12.14
N ALA A 311 5.65 -15.79 12.26
CA ALA A 311 5.68 -16.58 13.49
C ALA A 311 6.29 -15.86 14.71
N LYS A 312 7.03 -14.76 14.49
CA LYS A 312 7.60 -13.94 15.56
C LYS A 312 6.68 -12.80 15.97
N ILE A 313 5.94 -12.23 15.01
CA ILE A 313 5.17 -11.00 15.24
C ILE A 313 3.74 -11.29 15.70
N PHE A 314 3.16 -12.41 15.27
CA PHE A 314 1.79 -12.76 15.62
C PHE A 314 1.71 -13.87 16.65
N PRO A 315 0.81 -13.75 17.63
CA PRO A 315 0.45 -14.86 18.51
C PRO A 315 -0.28 -15.95 17.71
N SER A 316 -0.18 -17.19 18.16
CA SER A 316 -0.81 -18.35 17.52
C SER A 316 -2.34 -18.37 17.62
N ASP A 317 -2.91 -17.53 18.49
CA ASP A 317 -4.33 -17.49 18.85
C ASP A 317 -5.02 -16.19 18.37
N LEU A 318 -4.66 -15.70 17.18
CA LEU A 318 -5.37 -14.58 16.55
C LEU A 318 -6.84 -14.91 16.29
N ASP A 319 -7.74 -14.01 16.66
CA ASP A 319 -9.17 -14.12 16.34
C ASP A 319 -9.48 -13.81 14.87
N SER A 320 -8.65 -13.00 14.21
CA SER A 320 -8.76 -12.67 12.78
C SER A 320 -7.47 -12.02 12.27
N VAL A 321 -7.22 -12.17 10.99
CA VAL A 321 -6.17 -11.42 10.28
C VAL A 321 -6.74 -10.73 9.06
N VAL A 322 -6.45 -9.44 8.89
CA VAL A 322 -6.81 -8.64 7.70
C VAL A 322 -5.58 -8.51 6.83
N ILE A 323 -5.66 -8.96 5.59
CA ILE A 323 -4.53 -8.99 4.66
C ILE A 323 -4.84 -8.13 3.45
N SER A 324 -3.93 -7.23 3.09
CA SER A 324 -4.03 -6.38 1.91
C SER A 324 -2.65 -5.96 1.38
N GLY A 325 -2.66 -5.15 0.33
CA GLY A 325 -1.46 -4.69 -0.38
C GLY A 325 -1.22 -5.49 -1.66
N GLY A 326 -0.72 -4.84 -2.70
CA GLY A 326 -0.60 -5.43 -4.03
C GLY A 326 0.15 -6.76 -4.06
N ALA A 327 1.19 -6.90 -3.23
CA ALA A 327 2.00 -8.11 -3.17
C ALA A 327 1.36 -9.27 -2.40
N SER A 328 0.32 -9.03 -1.59
CA SER A 328 -0.36 -10.12 -0.86
C SER A 328 -0.99 -11.15 -1.79
N ARG A 329 -1.36 -10.72 -2.99
CA ARG A 329 -1.94 -11.60 -4.02
C ARG A 329 -0.96 -12.63 -4.55
N PHE A 330 0.32 -12.30 -4.56
CA PHE A 330 1.36 -13.24 -4.95
C PHE A 330 1.51 -14.36 -3.91
N LEU A 331 1.48 -14.02 -2.61
CA LEU A 331 1.61 -14.97 -1.51
C LEU A 331 0.28 -15.56 -1.03
N GLU A 332 -0.83 -15.33 -1.72
CA GLU A 332 -2.15 -15.81 -1.29
C GLU A 332 -2.17 -17.32 -1.01
N PRO A 333 -1.63 -18.20 -1.88
CA PRO A 333 -1.62 -19.64 -1.61
C PRO A 333 -0.91 -20.00 -0.30
N ASP A 334 0.22 -19.37 -0.03
CA ASP A 334 1.01 -19.66 1.18
C ASP A 334 0.40 -19.02 2.42
N LEU A 335 -0.20 -17.82 2.31
CA LEU A 335 -0.90 -17.16 3.40
C LEU A 335 -2.14 -17.95 3.82
N GLU A 336 -2.90 -18.47 2.86
CA GLU A 336 -4.04 -19.35 3.16
C GLU A 336 -3.60 -20.63 3.85
N LYS A 337 -2.56 -21.28 3.36
CA LYS A 337 -1.97 -22.44 4.02
C LYS A 337 -1.49 -22.11 5.44
N HIS A 338 -0.85 -20.94 5.65
CA HIS A 338 -0.31 -20.53 6.93
C HIS A 338 -1.39 -20.28 8.01
N PHE A 339 -2.45 -19.58 7.66
CA PHE A 339 -3.51 -19.20 8.61
C PHE A 339 -4.64 -20.23 8.68
N ASN A 340 -4.88 -21.02 7.62
CA ASN A 340 -5.94 -22.03 7.56
C ASN A 340 -5.39 -23.45 7.76
N CYS A 341 -4.09 -23.62 7.99
CA CYS A 341 -3.48 -24.94 8.06
C CYS A 341 -3.98 -25.76 9.26
N GLU A 342 -4.33 -26.99 8.95
CA GLU A 342 -4.02 -28.12 9.81
C GLU A 342 -2.50 -28.17 9.98
N HIS A 343 -1.94 -27.64 11.05
CA HIS A 343 -0.53 -27.86 11.34
C HIS A 343 -0.27 -29.35 11.31
N ASP A 344 0.35 -29.84 10.26
CA ASP A 344 0.81 -31.22 10.20
C ASP A 344 2.05 -31.33 11.11
N TYR A 345 1.79 -31.56 12.39
CA TYR A 345 2.83 -31.78 13.41
C TYR A 345 3.73 -32.96 13.09
N ARG A 346 3.38 -33.77 12.06
CA ARG A 346 4.18 -34.91 11.60
C ARG A 346 5.55 -34.47 11.03
N THR A 347 5.63 -33.27 10.46
CA THR A 347 6.87 -32.81 9.81
C THR A 347 7.84 -32.10 10.76
N LYS A 348 7.37 -31.58 11.90
CA LYS A 348 8.23 -30.85 12.85
C LYS A 348 8.90 -31.74 13.89
N SER A 349 8.41 -32.95 14.15
CA SER A 349 8.90 -33.75 15.27
C SER A 349 9.87 -34.84 14.88
N GLY A 350 10.33 -35.04 13.68
CA GLY A 350 11.29 -36.11 13.35
C GLY A 350 10.99 -37.52 13.95
N TYR A 351 9.82 -37.66 14.60
CA TYR A 351 9.39 -38.88 15.24
C TYR A 351 8.59 -39.73 14.28
N SER A 352 9.09 -40.92 14.08
CA SER A 352 8.46 -41.98 13.31
C SER A 352 7.01 -42.21 13.78
N SER A 353 6.12 -42.42 12.84
CA SER A 353 4.66 -42.61 13.02
C SER A 353 4.25 -43.76 13.96
N SER A 354 5.20 -44.51 14.50
CA SER A 354 4.96 -45.64 15.39
C SER A 354 4.64 -45.29 16.85
N TYR A 355 4.89 -44.05 17.28
CA TYR A 355 4.68 -43.63 18.69
C TYR A 355 3.37 -42.85 18.98
N LEU A 356 2.63 -42.47 17.96
CA LEU A 356 1.38 -41.74 18.14
C LEU A 356 0.16 -42.70 18.24
N ARG A 357 0.18 -43.63 19.19
CA ARG A 357 -1.00 -44.47 19.45
C ARG A 357 -1.98 -43.78 20.40
N THR A 358 -3.09 -43.37 19.81
CA THR A 358 -4.46 -43.25 20.37
C THR A 358 -4.84 -42.08 21.26
N GLY A 359 -3.98 -41.55 22.13
CA GLY A 359 -4.37 -40.47 23.09
C GLY A 359 -4.00 -39.06 22.64
N GLU A 360 -2.77 -38.86 22.17
CA GLU A 360 -2.25 -37.57 21.72
C GLU A 360 -2.80 -37.15 20.34
N TYR A 361 -3.12 -38.12 19.47
CA TYR A 361 -3.73 -37.89 18.17
C TYR A 361 -5.12 -37.23 18.25
N ARG A 362 -5.89 -37.54 19.31
CA ARG A 362 -7.16 -36.86 19.54
C ARG A 362 -6.98 -35.43 20.06
N ARG A 363 -5.98 -35.18 20.90
CA ARG A 363 -5.69 -33.82 21.40
C ARG A 363 -5.19 -32.90 20.27
N LEU A 364 -4.27 -33.37 19.43
CA LEU A 364 -3.73 -32.62 18.30
C LEU A 364 -4.76 -32.32 17.19
N LYS A 365 -5.83 -33.15 17.08
CA LYS A 365 -6.90 -32.95 16.13
C LYS A 365 -7.89 -31.84 16.53
N TYR A 366 -7.88 -31.41 17.79
CA TYR A 366 -8.76 -30.35 18.31
C TYR A 366 -8.05 -29.00 18.50
N ASP A 367 -6.72 -28.95 18.47
CA ASP A 367 -5.93 -27.70 18.52
C ASP A 367 -5.70 -27.15 17.10
N ARG A 368 -6.75 -27.04 16.31
CA ARG A 368 -6.71 -26.33 15.03
C ARG A 368 -6.78 -24.85 15.33
N HIS A 369 -5.65 -24.15 15.31
CA HIS A 369 -5.62 -22.70 15.27
C HIS A 369 -6.02 -22.24 13.86
N PHE A 370 -7.30 -22.16 13.62
CA PHE A 370 -7.86 -21.53 12.43
C PHE A 370 -7.99 -20.04 12.70
N THR A 371 -7.19 -19.24 11.98
CA THR A 371 -7.31 -17.78 12.01
C THR A 371 -8.09 -17.31 10.78
N PRO A 372 -9.32 -16.81 10.92
CA PRO A 372 -10.09 -16.30 9.79
C PRO A 372 -9.36 -15.17 9.09
N ILE A 373 -9.16 -15.31 7.76
CA ILE A 373 -8.58 -14.28 6.92
C ILE A 373 -9.69 -13.36 6.41
N VAL A 374 -9.46 -12.05 6.52
CA VAL A 374 -10.27 -11.02 5.88
C VAL A 374 -9.42 -10.35 4.80
N TRP A 375 -9.68 -10.68 3.56
CA TRP A 375 -8.97 -10.07 2.44
C TRP A 375 -9.42 -8.63 2.20
N GLY A 376 -8.46 -7.74 1.92
CA GLY A 376 -8.72 -6.34 1.56
C GLY A 376 -9.64 -6.19 0.34
N ALA A 377 -9.68 -7.20 -0.55
CA ALA A 377 -10.64 -7.28 -1.65
C ALA A 377 -12.10 -7.15 -1.20
N GLY A 378 -12.47 -7.65 0.00
CA GLY A 378 -13.80 -7.48 0.56
C GLY A 378 -14.20 -6.02 0.88
N PHE A 379 -13.27 -5.06 0.76
CA PHE A 379 -13.53 -3.63 0.90
C PHE A 379 -13.47 -2.89 -0.43
N ALA A 380 -12.96 -3.54 -1.48
CA ALA A 380 -12.67 -2.89 -2.76
C ALA A 380 -13.92 -2.39 -3.48
N GLU A 381 -15.04 -3.11 -3.41
CA GLU A 381 -16.29 -2.69 -4.04
C GLU A 381 -16.83 -1.37 -3.46
N GLU A 382 -16.81 -1.22 -2.13
CA GLU A 382 -17.19 0.03 -1.47
C GLU A 382 -16.34 1.20 -1.98
N ILE A 383 -15.03 0.97 -2.14
CA ILE A 383 -14.08 1.99 -2.58
C ILE A 383 -14.29 2.34 -4.06
N LYS A 384 -14.56 1.34 -4.89
CA LYS A 384 -14.85 1.49 -6.32
C LYS A 384 -16.05 2.39 -6.56
N GLU A 385 -17.13 2.18 -5.81
CA GLU A 385 -18.33 3.01 -5.85
C GLU A 385 -18.08 4.45 -5.36
N ILE A 386 -17.38 4.59 -4.21
CA ILE A 386 -17.17 5.90 -3.59
C ILE A 386 -16.22 6.78 -4.42
N LEU A 387 -15.14 6.20 -4.96
CA LEU A 387 -14.17 6.91 -5.78
C LEU A 387 -14.56 6.98 -7.27
N ALA A 388 -15.71 6.41 -7.64
CA ALA A 388 -16.18 6.33 -9.02
C ALA A 388 -15.11 5.74 -9.98
N LEU A 389 -14.55 4.59 -9.60
CA LEU A 389 -13.58 3.85 -10.39
C LEU A 389 -14.31 3.01 -11.47
N GLU A 390 -15.13 3.67 -12.30
CA GLU A 390 -15.91 3.02 -13.33
C GLU A 390 -14.99 2.51 -14.45
N GLY A 391 -15.28 1.30 -14.95
CA GLY A 391 -14.56 0.67 -16.08
C GLY A 391 -13.29 -0.10 -15.69
N GLU A 392 -12.88 -0.15 -14.43
CA GLU A 392 -11.89 -1.13 -13.98
C GLU A 392 -12.50 -2.52 -14.06
N LYS A 393 -11.92 -3.38 -14.92
CA LYS A 393 -12.22 -4.81 -14.87
C LYS A 393 -11.92 -5.30 -13.45
N GLU A 394 -12.67 -6.26 -12.97
CA GLU A 394 -12.48 -6.95 -11.69
C GLU A 394 -11.17 -7.74 -11.65
N THR A 395 -10.06 -7.11 -11.95
CA THR A 395 -8.76 -7.70 -11.73
C THR A 395 -8.33 -7.34 -10.32
N GLU A 396 -7.74 -8.25 -9.63
CA GLU A 396 -7.35 -8.13 -8.22
C GLU A 396 -6.19 -7.17 -7.98
N ASN A 397 -5.51 -6.74 -9.03
CA ASN A 397 -4.68 -5.56 -9.08
C ASN A 397 -5.49 -4.28 -9.31
N SER A 398 -6.82 -4.36 -9.14
CA SER A 398 -7.68 -3.20 -9.28
C SER A 398 -7.17 -2.07 -8.38
N LEU A 399 -7.29 -0.86 -8.88
CA LEU A 399 -6.90 0.34 -8.14
C LEU A 399 -7.66 0.43 -6.81
N SER A 400 -8.91 -0.01 -6.77
CA SER A 400 -9.72 -0.08 -5.56
C SER A 400 -9.06 -0.87 -4.44
N TYR A 401 -8.51 -2.06 -4.75
CA TYR A 401 -7.78 -2.90 -3.80
C TYR A 401 -6.50 -2.22 -3.28
N ARG A 402 -5.78 -1.54 -4.17
CA ARG A 402 -4.53 -0.83 -3.82
C ARG A 402 -4.79 0.44 -2.99
N LEU A 403 -5.99 1.00 -3.03
CA LEU A 403 -6.39 2.21 -2.31
C LEU A 403 -7.02 1.90 -0.94
N VAL A 404 -7.25 0.64 -0.57
CA VAL A 404 -8.00 0.26 0.65
C VAL A 404 -7.44 0.94 1.90
N ASP A 405 -6.13 0.88 2.12
CA ASP A 405 -5.51 1.43 3.32
C ASP A 405 -5.58 2.97 3.35
N ALA A 406 -5.25 3.62 2.23
CA ALA A 406 -5.38 5.06 2.09
C ALA A 406 -6.82 5.54 2.27
N TYR A 407 -7.81 4.79 1.71
CA TYR A 407 -9.22 5.10 1.86
C TYR A 407 -9.69 4.96 3.32
N GLY A 408 -9.31 3.88 3.98
CA GLY A 408 -9.70 3.67 5.39
C GLY A 408 -9.18 4.78 6.30
N LEU A 409 -7.97 5.25 6.07
CA LEU A 409 -7.41 6.38 6.83
C LEU A 409 -8.09 7.71 6.45
N PHE A 410 -8.43 7.90 5.18
CA PHE A 410 -9.20 9.06 4.71
C PHE A 410 -10.60 9.10 5.34
N ASP A 411 -11.32 7.98 5.35
CA ASP A 411 -12.63 7.86 5.98
C ASP A 411 -12.58 8.20 7.48
N LEU A 412 -11.54 7.71 8.17
CA LEU A 412 -11.29 8.07 9.58
C LEU A 412 -11.07 9.59 9.77
N LEU A 413 -10.39 10.27 8.84
CA LEU A 413 -10.17 11.71 8.86
C LEU A 413 -11.50 12.47 8.76
N ILE A 414 -12.37 12.07 7.82
CA ILE A 414 -13.67 12.72 7.56
C ILE A 414 -14.66 12.45 8.70
N SER A 415 -14.79 11.20 9.16
CA SER A 415 -15.72 10.79 10.21
C SER A 415 -15.48 11.52 11.53
N LYS A 416 -14.21 11.73 11.91
CA LYS A 416 -13.84 12.52 13.10
C LYS A 416 -14.26 13.99 13.00
N ASN A 417 -14.42 14.54 11.80
CA ASN A 417 -14.88 15.92 11.61
C ASN A 417 -16.38 16.02 11.73
N GLN A 418 -17.12 15.07 11.15
CA GLN A 418 -18.59 15.02 11.24
C GLN A 418 -19.07 14.85 12.70
N SER A 419 -18.40 14.02 13.49
CA SER A 419 -18.69 13.83 14.92
C SER A 419 -18.50 15.12 15.74
N LYS A 420 -17.43 15.88 15.46
CA LYS A 420 -17.19 17.17 16.11
C LYS A 420 -18.24 18.24 15.71
N ALA A 421 -18.66 18.24 14.45
CA ALA A 421 -19.69 19.15 13.97
C ALA A 421 -21.05 18.87 14.63
N LYS A 422 -21.46 17.60 14.71
CA LYS A 422 -22.71 17.18 15.38
C LYS A 422 -22.70 17.53 16.88
N LYS A 423 -21.57 17.34 17.59
CA LYS A 423 -21.47 17.73 19.00
C LYS A 423 -21.58 19.25 19.22
N ARG A 424 -21.04 20.06 18.32
CA ARG A 424 -21.14 21.54 18.40
C ARG A 424 -22.58 22.01 18.19
N VAL A 425 -23.29 21.44 17.22
CA VAL A 425 -24.71 21.74 16.95
C VAL A 425 -25.58 21.35 18.14
N SER A 426 -25.37 20.17 18.73
CA SER A 426 -26.14 19.72 19.92
C SER A 426 -25.84 20.55 21.18
N GLN A 427 -24.68 21.15 21.31
CA GLN A 427 -24.35 22.06 22.42
C GLN A 427 -24.94 23.46 22.23
N SER A 428 -24.97 23.99 21.00
CA SER A 428 -25.62 25.28 20.72
C SER A 428 -27.14 25.22 20.91
N THR A 429 -27.79 24.14 20.47
CA THR A 429 -29.23 23.94 20.67
C THR A 429 -29.60 23.77 22.16
N LYS A 430 -28.70 23.22 23.00
CA LYS A 430 -28.95 23.14 24.44
C LYS A 430 -28.76 24.50 25.17
N GLN A 431 -27.91 25.37 24.65
CA GLN A 431 -27.76 26.72 25.23
C GLN A 431 -28.91 27.68 24.85
N GLU A 432 -29.49 27.53 23.66
CA GLU A 432 -30.67 28.31 23.26
C GLU A 432 -31.98 27.85 23.94
N GLY A 433 -32.06 26.56 24.36
CA GLY A 433 -33.24 26.02 25.06
C GLY A 433 -33.24 26.26 26.58
N VAL A 434 -32.22 26.88 27.17
CA VAL A 434 -32.12 27.26 28.60
C VAL A 434 -32.35 28.77 28.80
N ALA A 435 -32.43 29.54 27.70
CA ALA A 435 -32.65 31.00 27.70
C ALA A 435 -34.07 31.41 27.33
N SER A 436 -35.04 30.46 27.32
CA SER A 436 -36.48 30.72 27.08
C SER A 436 -37.32 30.36 28.28
#